data_4f15149e22ea11fa0817b019d198e819
#
_entry.id   4f15149e22ea11fa0817b019d198e819
#
_cell.length_a   1.000
_cell.length_b   1.000
_cell.length_c   1.000
_cell.angle_alpha   90.00
_cell.angle_beta   90.00
_cell.angle_gamma   90.00
#
_symmetry.space_group_name_H-M   'P 1'
#
loop_
_entity.id
_entity.type
_entity.pdbx_description
1 polymer ?
#
loop_
_entity_poly.entity_id
_entity_poly.type
_entity_poly.pdbx_seq_one_letter_code
_entity_poly.pdbx_strand_id
1 'polypeptide(L)'
;MPIAKHRKAKKVQEALGPNFKVLEFDQPTASALQAATALGCAVAQIAKSLVFADATGAPVLVIASGANRVDEAKVGEILGTSIHRADAEFVKSATGFSIGGVPPVGHPTRLITLLDQTLKDFDEIWAAGGTPTSVFCLTPGQLNELTGGVFADVALA
;
A
#
# COMPACT_ATOMS: atom_id res chain seq x y z
N MET A 1 -5.95 -2.46 -19.73
CA MET A 1 -4.66 -2.92 -19.18
C MET A 1 -4.67 -4.44 -19.09
N PRO A 2 -3.59 -5.09 -19.49
CA PRO A 2 -3.53 -6.56 -19.41
C PRO A 2 -3.38 -7.04 -17.96
N ILE A 3 -3.73 -8.30 -17.73
CA ILE A 3 -3.53 -8.96 -16.45
C ILE A 3 -2.02 -9.12 -16.21
N ALA A 4 -1.55 -8.80 -15.01
CA ALA A 4 -0.15 -8.90 -14.64
C ALA A 4 0.30 -10.37 -14.59
N LYS A 5 1.48 -10.64 -15.17
CA LYS A 5 2.01 -12.01 -15.32
C LYS A 5 3.21 -12.31 -14.42
N HIS A 6 3.81 -11.29 -13.81
CA HIS A 6 4.95 -11.49 -12.92
C HIS A 6 4.56 -12.39 -11.74
N ARG A 7 5.47 -13.28 -11.31
CA ARG A 7 5.20 -14.22 -10.21
C ARG A 7 4.73 -13.55 -8.93
N LYS A 8 5.25 -12.37 -8.60
CA LYS A 8 4.83 -11.62 -7.41
C LYS A 8 3.42 -11.06 -7.56
N ALA A 9 3.06 -10.60 -8.76
CA ALA A 9 1.70 -10.16 -9.04
C ALA A 9 0.72 -11.33 -8.97
N LYS A 10 1.11 -12.50 -9.44
CA LYS A 10 0.28 -13.70 -9.32
C LYS A 10 0.07 -14.11 -7.87
N LYS A 11 1.10 -13.97 -7.03
CA LYS A 11 0.99 -14.22 -5.60
C LYS A 11 -0.02 -13.29 -4.94
N VAL A 12 -0.02 -12.01 -5.30
CA VAL A 12 -1.00 -11.04 -4.82
C VAL A 12 -2.39 -11.40 -5.33
N GLN A 13 -2.52 -11.76 -6.60
CA GLN A 13 -3.80 -12.18 -7.17
C GLN A 13 -4.38 -13.39 -6.41
N GLU A 14 -3.57 -14.35 -6.05
CA GLU A 14 -4.00 -15.50 -5.24
C GLU A 14 -4.49 -15.06 -3.85
N ALA A 15 -3.76 -14.15 -3.21
CA ALA A 15 -4.15 -13.64 -1.89
C ALA A 15 -5.45 -12.84 -1.93
N LEU A 16 -5.71 -12.13 -3.05
CA LEU A 16 -6.92 -11.33 -3.22
C LEU A 16 -8.16 -12.16 -3.57
N GLY A 17 -7.97 -13.23 -4.33
CA GLY A 17 -9.08 -14.03 -4.85
C GLY A 17 -9.68 -13.47 -6.14
N PRO A 18 -10.78 -14.08 -6.64
CA PRO A 18 -11.31 -13.82 -7.99
C PRO A 18 -12.08 -12.49 -8.12
N ASN A 19 -12.41 -11.81 -7.02
CA ASN A 19 -13.15 -10.55 -7.06
C ASN A 19 -12.27 -9.35 -7.42
N PHE A 20 -10.97 -9.55 -7.56
CA PHE A 20 -10.00 -8.51 -7.88
C PHE A 20 -9.18 -8.93 -9.09
N LYS A 21 -8.66 -7.95 -9.82
CA LYS A 21 -7.78 -8.20 -10.96
C LYS A 21 -6.51 -7.37 -10.82
N VAL A 22 -5.37 -8.05 -10.72
CA VAL A 22 -4.07 -7.39 -10.73
C VAL A 22 -3.67 -7.14 -12.18
N LEU A 23 -3.50 -5.87 -12.52
CA LEU A 23 -3.27 -5.40 -13.88
C LEU A 23 -1.85 -4.86 -14.03
N GLU A 24 -1.33 -4.92 -15.26
CA GLU A 24 0.01 -4.43 -15.58
C GLU A 24 -0.07 -3.11 -16.33
N PHE A 25 0.78 -2.14 -15.95
CA PHE A 25 0.92 -0.89 -16.70
C PHE A 25 1.68 -1.14 -18.00
N ASP A 26 1.33 -0.38 -19.05
CA ASP A 26 2.01 -0.42 -20.34
C ASP A 26 3.38 0.26 -20.30
N GLN A 27 3.63 1.07 -19.29
CA GLN A 27 4.82 1.90 -19.16
C GLN A 27 5.28 1.92 -17.71
N PRO A 28 6.57 2.23 -17.43
CA PRO A 28 7.05 2.32 -16.07
C PRO A 28 6.29 3.38 -15.25
N THR A 29 5.97 3.05 -14.02
CA THR A 29 5.32 3.94 -13.07
C THR A 29 6.12 3.96 -11.77
N ALA A 30 7.00 4.96 -11.62
CA ALA A 30 7.91 5.04 -10.47
C ALA A 30 7.33 5.80 -9.28
N SER A 31 6.21 6.51 -9.46
CA SER A 31 5.61 7.33 -8.42
C SER A 31 4.08 7.24 -8.44
N ALA A 32 3.46 7.66 -7.34
CA ALA A 32 2.01 7.74 -7.25
C ALA A 32 1.43 8.68 -8.34
N LEU A 33 2.13 9.78 -8.64
CA LEU A 33 1.70 10.70 -9.69
C LEU A 33 1.72 10.04 -11.07
N GLN A 34 2.75 9.29 -11.40
CA GLN A 34 2.83 8.58 -12.67
C GLN A 34 1.75 7.50 -12.78
N ALA A 35 1.51 6.77 -11.70
CA ALA A 35 0.45 5.76 -11.64
C ALA A 35 -0.93 6.40 -11.86
N ALA A 36 -1.22 7.50 -11.18
CA ALA A 36 -2.48 8.23 -11.33
C ALA A 36 -2.67 8.75 -12.75
N THR A 37 -1.61 9.27 -13.36
CA THR A 37 -1.66 9.75 -14.74
C THR A 37 -1.97 8.60 -15.70
N ALA A 38 -1.32 7.47 -15.53
CA ALA A 38 -1.55 6.29 -16.38
C ALA A 38 -2.97 5.71 -16.23
N LEU A 39 -3.52 5.79 -15.01
CA LEU A 39 -4.87 5.29 -14.73
C LEU A 39 -5.97 6.30 -15.05
N GLY A 40 -5.63 7.57 -15.23
CA GLY A 40 -6.61 8.63 -15.43
C GLY A 40 -7.41 8.95 -14.17
N CYS A 41 -6.79 8.81 -12.99
CA CYS A 41 -7.43 9.13 -11.71
C CYS A 41 -6.66 10.22 -10.96
N ALA A 42 -7.21 10.67 -9.83
CA ALA A 42 -6.52 11.62 -8.96
C ALA A 42 -5.37 10.93 -8.21
N VAL A 43 -4.27 11.65 -7.98
CA VAL A 43 -3.15 11.09 -7.22
C VAL A 43 -3.56 10.69 -5.80
N ALA A 44 -4.55 11.36 -5.22
CA ALA A 44 -5.09 11.01 -3.90
C ALA A 44 -5.77 9.64 -3.86
N GLN A 45 -6.16 9.09 -5.01
CA GLN A 45 -6.77 7.75 -5.12
C GLN A 45 -5.73 6.62 -5.14
N ILE A 46 -4.45 6.94 -5.17
CA ILE A 46 -3.39 5.94 -5.10
C ILE A 46 -3.14 5.59 -3.63
N ALA A 47 -3.35 4.34 -3.28
CA ALA A 47 -3.09 3.81 -1.94
C ALA A 47 -1.66 3.25 -1.91
N LYS A 48 -0.71 4.04 -1.45
CA LYS A 48 0.70 3.65 -1.41
C LYS A 48 1.03 2.99 -0.07
N SER A 49 1.62 1.80 -0.12
CA SER A 49 2.02 1.04 1.06
C SER A 49 3.44 1.39 1.46
N LEU A 50 3.59 1.93 2.67
CA LEU A 50 4.87 2.34 3.22
C LEU A 50 5.17 1.52 4.47
N VAL A 51 6.37 0.98 4.56
CA VAL A 51 6.79 0.14 5.69
C VAL A 51 7.72 0.92 6.60
N PHE A 52 7.41 0.90 7.88
CA PHE A 52 8.20 1.50 8.95
C PHE A 52 8.58 0.41 9.95
N ALA A 53 9.56 0.69 10.80
CA ALA A 53 9.88 -0.14 11.94
C ALA A 53 9.53 0.61 13.22
N ASP A 54 8.95 -0.08 14.21
CA ASP A 54 8.70 0.53 15.51
C ASP A 54 9.95 0.46 16.42
N ALA A 55 9.83 0.94 17.66
CA ALA A 55 10.96 0.97 18.59
C ALA A 55 11.51 -0.42 18.91
N THR A 56 10.73 -1.48 18.74
CA THR A 56 11.16 -2.87 18.99
C THR A 56 11.72 -3.54 17.74
N GLY A 57 11.70 -2.85 16.59
CA GLY A 57 12.10 -3.43 15.31
C GLY A 57 10.98 -4.20 14.60
N ALA A 58 9.75 -4.12 15.08
CA ALA A 58 8.62 -4.75 14.42
C ALA A 58 8.15 -3.93 13.21
N PRO A 59 7.74 -4.58 12.10
CA PRO A 59 7.26 -3.86 10.92
C PRO A 59 5.87 -3.27 11.13
N VAL A 60 5.68 -2.05 10.62
CA VAL A 60 4.42 -1.33 10.61
C VAL A 60 4.12 -0.92 9.18
N LEU A 61 2.92 -1.22 8.71
CA LEU A 61 2.47 -0.83 7.37
C LEU A 61 1.53 0.37 7.49
N VAL A 62 1.85 1.45 6.78
CA VAL A 62 0.97 2.59 6.64
C VAL A 62 0.58 2.70 5.18
N ILE A 63 -0.71 2.61 4.90
CA ILE A 63 -1.23 2.75 3.55
C ILE A 63 -1.78 4.17 3.41
N ALA A 64 -1.03 5.00 2.72
CA ALA A 64 -1.27 6.43 2.61
C ALA A 64 -1.84 6.80 1.24
N SER A 65 -2.68 7.83 1.20
CA SER A 65 -3.08 8.46 -0.05
C SER A 65 -1.84 9.03 -0.77
N GLY A 66 -1.79 8.87 -2.08
CA GLY A 66 -0.68 9.37 -2.87
C GLY A 66 -0.47 10.89 -2.81
N ALA A 67 -1.50 11.64 -2.40
CA ALA A 67 -1.42 13.09 -2.23
C ALA A 67 -0.82 13.49 -0.87
N ASN A 68 -0.67 12.56 0.06
CA ASN A 68 -0.24 12.84 1.43
C ASN A 68 1.15 12.30 1.73
N ARG A 69 1.81 12.93 2.68
CA ARG A 69 3.01 12.41 3.34
C ARG A 69 2.63 11.88 4.70
N VAL A 70 3.25 10.79 5.12
CA VAL A 70 3.00 10.20 6.44
C VAL A 70 3.67 11.08 7.51
N ASP A 71 2.90 11.40 8.55
CA ASP A 71 3.40 12.04 9.76
C ASP A 71 3.78 10.95 10.76
N GLU A 72 5.09 10.70 10.89
CA GLU A 72 5.59 9.64 11.75
C GLU A 72 5.24 9.86 13.22
N ALA A 73 5.15 11.12 13.66
CA ALA A 73 4.76 11.46 15.03
C ALA A 73 3.31 11.07 15.31
N LYS A 74 2.40 11.37 14.37
CA LYS A 74 0.99 10.97 14.49
C LYS A 74 0.84 9.45 14.55
N VAL A 75 1.54 8.74 13.68
CA VAL A 75 1.50 7.28 13.66
C VAL A 75 2.04 6.71 14.97
N GLY A 76 3.16 7.25 15.45
CA GLY A 76 3.74 6.85 16.72
C GLY A 76 2.80 7.05 17.91
N GLU A 77 2.08 8.16 17.95
CA GLU A 77 1.07 8.42 18.99
C GLU A 77 -0.04 7.39 18.94
N ILE A 78 -0.55 7.08 17.74
CA ILE A 78 -1.63 6.11 17.57
C ILE A 78 -1.20 4.73 18.07
N LEU A 79 0.03 4.33 17.76
CA LEU A 79 0.56 3.00 18.08
C LEU A 79 1.18 2.91 19.48
N GLY A 80 1.43 4.05 20.13
CA GLY A 80 2.08 4.09 21.43
C GLY A 80 3.57 3.75 21.40
N THR A 81 4.23 3.96 20.26
CA THR A 81 5.65 3.70 20.06
C THR A 81 6.20 4.65 19.00
N SER A 82 7.51 4.90 19.01
CA SER A 82 8.12 5.65 17.92
C SER A 82 8.26 4.75 16.68
N ILE A 83 8.17 5.36 15.50
CA ILE A 83 8.44 4.66 14.24
C ILE A 83 9.51 5.40 13.45
N HIS A 84 10.18 4.67 12.59
CA HIS A 84 11.17 5.24 11.68
C HIS A 84 11.14 4.49 10.34
N ARG A 85 11.68 5.13 9.30
CA ARG A 85 11.72 4.52 7.98
C ARG A 85 12.52 3.23 7.99
N ALA A 86 12.01 2.24 7.27
CA ALA A 86 12.69 0.97 7.06
C ALA A 86 13.50 1.02 5.77
N ASP A 87 14.67 0.37 5.76
CA ASP A 87 15.46 0.25 4.54
C ASP A 87 14.90 -0.83 3.60
N ALA A 88 15.46 -0.91 2.40
CA ALA A 88 14.98 -1.83 1.36
C ALA A 88 15.06 -3.30 1.80
N GLU A 89 16.12 -3.67 2.51
CA GLU A 89 16.31 -5.04 2.99
C GLU A 89 15.25 -5.41 4.04
N PHE A 90 14.99 -4.51 4.98
CA PHE A 90 13.94 -4.70 5.99
C PHE A 90 12.56 -4.85 5.34
N VAL A 91 12.22 -3.98 4.38
CA VAL A 91 10.94 -4.03 3.67
C VAL A 91 10.77 -5.38 2.97
N LYS A 92 11.78 -5.83 2.27
CA LYS A 92 11.74 -7.11 1.55
C LYS A 92 11.61 -8.30 2.51
N SER A 93 12.34 -8.27 3.62
CA SER A 93 12.27 -9.32 4.64
C SER A 93 10.89 -9.39 5.31
N ALA A 94 10.33 -8.23 5.66
CA ALA A 94 9.05 -8.14 6.36
C ALA A 94 7.85 -8.44 5.48
N THR A 95 7.88 -8.04 4.22
CA THR A 95 6.72 -8.10 3.32
C THR A 95 6.83 -9.14 2.21
N GLY A 96 8.03 -9.52 1.82
CA GLY A 96 8.28 -10.36 0.66
C GLY A 96 8.27 -9.59 -0.67
N PHE A 97 8.15 -8.27 -0.62
CA PHE A 97 8.08 -7.39 -1.81
C PHE A 97 9.08 -6.25 -1.68
N SER A 98 9.45 -5.67 -2.82
CA SER A 98 10.37 -4.54 -2.86
C SER A 98 9.63 -3.21 -2.71
N ILE A 99 10.33 -2.19 -2.20
CA ILE A 99 9.82 -0.83 -2.12
C ILE A 99 9.25 -0.41 -3.48
N GLY A 100 8.08 0.22 -3.47
CA GLY A 100 7.35 0.63 -4.67
C GLY A 100 6.39 -0.41 -5.19
N GLY A 101 6.57 -1.69 -4.84
CA GLY A 101 5.69 -2.78 -5.25
C GLY A 101 4.97 -3.46 -4.09
N VAL A 102 5.10 -2.94 -2.87
CA VAL A 102 4.48 -3.55 -1.68
C VAL A 102 2.96 -3.48 -1.78
N PRO A 103 2.28 -4.63 -1.87
CA PRO A 103 0.81 -4.65 -1.86
C PRO A 103 0.28 -4.55 -0.43
N PRO A 104 -1.02 -4.28 -0.26
CA PRO A 104 -1.63 -4.30 1.07
C PRO A 104 -1.82 -5.70 1.64
N VAL A 105 -1.66 -6.74 0.83
CA VAL A 105 -1.88 -8.15 1.22
C VAL A 105 -0.76 -9.05 0.67
N GLY A 106 -0.76 -10.30 1.09
CA GLY A 106 0.21 -11.30 0.59
C GLY A 106 1.52 -11.30 1.35
N HIS A 107 1.57 -10.70 2.53
CA HIS A 107 2.76 -10.69 3.40
C HIS A 107 2.92 -12.03 4.12
N PRO A 108 4.16 -12.43 4.49
CA PRO A 108 4.38 -13.70 5.20
C PRO A 108 3.66 -13.77 6.54
N THR A 109 3.56 -12.65 7.24
CA THR A 109 2.82 -12.52 8.49
C THR A 109 1.94 -11.28 8.41
N ARG A 110 0.88 -11.25 9.23
CA ARG A 110 0.02 -10.07 9.29
C ARG A 110 0.76 -8.92 9.96
N LEU A 111 0.81 -7.78 9.29
CA LEU A 111 1.47 -6.58 9.80
C LEU A 111 0.49 -5.68 10.55
N ILE A 112 0.99 -4.95 11.54
CA ILE A 112 0.24 -3.84 12.13
C ILE A 112 0.04 -2.82 11.03
N THR A 113 -1.21 -2.47 10.72
CA THR A 113 -1.56 -1.64 9.56
C THR A 113 -2.44 -0.47 9.94
N LEU A 114 -2.05 0.73 9.52
CA LEU A 114 -2.88 1.93 9.58
C LEU A 114 -3.23 2.38 8.16
N LEU A 115 -4.46 2.85 8.00
CA LEU A 115 -4.98 3.31 6.71
C LEU A 115 -5.25 4.80 6.79
N ASP A 116 -4.79 5.53 5.76
CA ASP A 116 -5.03 6.97 5.66
C ASP A 116 -6.52 7.26 5.45
N GLN A 117 -7.11 8.01 6.36
CA GLN A 117 -8.53 8.34 6.29
C GLN A 117 -8.90 9.11 5.01
N THR A 118 -7.95 9.79 4.37
CA THR A 118 -8.19 10.48 3.10
C THR A 118 -8.68 9.51 2.01
N LEU A 119 -8.25 8.26 2.06
CA LEU A 119 -8.67 7.25 1.08
C LEU A 119 -10.18 7.00 1.10
N LYS A 120 -10.85 7.29 2.22
CA LYS A 120 -12.30 7.12 2.36
C LYS A 120 -13.10 8.15 1.57
N ASP A 121 -12.45 9.20 1.08
CA ASP A 121 -13.12 10.25 0.29
C ASP A 121 -13.49 9.76 -1.13
N PHE A 122 -13.01 8.59 -1.52
CA PHE A 122 -13.18 8.05 -2.88
C PHE A 122 -13.96 6.74 -2.87
N ASP A 123 -14.72 6.52 -3.94
CA ASP A 123 -15.44 5.25 -4.14
C ASP A 123 -14.47 4.14 -4.53
N GLU A 124 -13.44 4.49 -5.29
CA GLU A 124 -12.43 3.54 -5.77
C GLU A 124 -11.02 4.09 -5.54
N ILE A 125 -10.12 3.21 -5.15
CA ILE A 125 -8.70 3.49 -4.96
C ILE A 125 -7.87 2.41 -5.66
N TRP A 126 -6.58 2.68 -5.85
CA TRP A 126 -5.67 1.77 -6.54
C TRP A 126 -4.46 1.46 -5.68
N ALA A 127 -4.13 0.19 -5.55
CA ALA A 127 -3.00 -0.27 -4.74
C ALA A 127 -2.01 -1.07 -5.58
N ALA A 128 -0.75 -1.12 -5.14
CA ALA A 128 0.28 -1.88 -5.80
C ALA A 128 -0.05 -3.38 -5.78
N GLY A 129 0.23 -4.05 -6.88
CA GLY A 129 -0.08 -5.45 -7.09
C GLY A 129 1.11 -6.39 -6.90
N GLY A 130 2.17 -5.98 -6.21
CA GLY A 130 3.33 -6.82 -5.93
C GLY A 130 4.58 -6.46 -6.72
N THR A 131 4.46 -5.62 -7.73
CA THR A 131 5.57 -5.04 -8.48
C THR A 131 5.33 -3.55 -8.67
N PRO A 132 6.37 -2.76 -8.99
CA PRO A 132 6.17 -1.32 -9.23
C PRO A 132 5.27 -1.01 -10.43
N THR A 133 5.03 -1.97 -11.31
CA THR A 133 4.25 -1.77 -12.53
C THR A 133 2.91 -2.51 -12.52
N SER A 134 2.52 -3.09 -11.40
CA SER A 134 1.23 -3.78 -11.26
C SER A 134 0.34 -3.10 -10.24
N VAL A 135 -0.97 -3.08 -10.51
CA VAL A 135 -1.96 -2.42 -9.65
C VAL A 135 -3.26 -3.19 -9.64
N PHE A 136 -4.07 -2.95 -8.63
CA PHE A 136 -5.45 -3.42 -8.62
C PHE A 136 -6.36 -2.35 -8.01
N CYS A 137 -7.62 -2.38 -8.44
CA CYS A 137 -8.66 -1.47 -7.97
C CYS A 137 -9.42 -2.09 -6.81
N LEU A 138 -9.75 -1.28 -5.82
CA LEU A 138 -10.57 -1.71 -4.69
C LEU A 138 -11.27 -0.51 -4.07
N THR A 139 -12.25 -0.80 -3.21
CA THR A 139 -12.89 0.25 -2.40
C THR A 139 -12.15 0.41 -1.08
N PRO A 140 -12.29 1.57 -0.40
CA PRO A 140 -11.74 1.73 0.95
C PRO A 140 -12.24 0.68 1.96
N GLY A 141 -13.51 0.29 1.84
CA GLY A 141 -14.07 -0.79 2.67
C GLY A 141 -13.40 -2.13 2.44
N GLN A 142 -13.12 -2.46 1.18
CA GLN A 142 -12.38 -3.67 0.84
C GLN A 142 -10.95 -3.63 1.37
N LEU A 143 -10.30 -2.46 1.32
CA LEU A 143 -8.96 -2.29 1.88
C LEU A 143 -8.96 -2.59 3.39
N ASN A 144 -9.94 -2.07 4.11
CA ASN A 144 -10.11 -2.35 5.54
C ASN A 144 -10.30 -3.86 5.81
N GLU A 145 -11.17 -4.52 5.05
CA GLU A 145 -11.43 -5.94 5.20
C GLU A 145 -10.19 -6.80 4.90
N LEU A 146 -9.48 -6.48 3.82
CA LEU A 146 -8.31 -7.25 3.38
C LEU A 146 -7.14 -7.14 4.36
N THR A 147 -6.95 -5.97 4.96
CA THR A 147 -5.77 -5.69 5.79
C THR A 147 -6.03 -5.82 7.29
N GLY A 148 -7.28 -5.69 7.71
CA GLY A 148 -7.61 -5.54 9.13
C GLY A 148 -7.10 -4.23 9.71
N GLY A 149 -6.65 -3.30 8.86
CA GLY A 149 -6.13 -2.01 9.28
C GLY A 149 -7.21 -1.04 9.74
N VAL A 150 -6.79 -0.02 10.49
CA VAL A 150 -7.67 1.00 11.04
C VAL A 150 -7.44 2.31 10.30
N PHE A 151 -8.53 2.95 9.86
CA PHE A 151 -8.46 4.29 9.28
C PHE A 151 -8.15 5.32 10.37
N ALA A 152 -7.20 6.18 10.08
CA ALA A 152 -6.73 7.19 11.03
C ALA A 152 -6.15 8.39 10.30
N ASP A 153 -5.96 9.49 11.03
CA ASP A 153 -5.23 10.65 10.54
C ASP A 153 -3.73 10.36 10.66
N VAL A 154 -3.13 10.00 9.54
CA VAL A 154 -1.70 9.67 9.45
C VAL A 154 -0.92 10.69 8.61
N ALA A 155 -1.59 11.72 8.11
CA ALA A 155 -1.01 12.65 7.14
C ALA A 155 -0.41 13.88 7.81
N LEU A 156 0.70 14.36 7.25
CA LEU A 156 1.24 15.69 7.57
C LEU A 156 0.22 16.75 7.14
N ALA A 157 0.03 17.71 8.00
CA ALA A 157 -0.85 18.85 7.71
C ALA A 157 -0.27 19.75 6.63
#